data_e274c68def5a43cd0d2e9a8affc2a100
#
_entry.id   e274c68def5a43cd0d2e9a8affc2a100
#
_cell.length_a   1.000
_cell.length_b   1.000
_cell.length_c   1.000
_cell.angle_alpha   90.00
_cell.angle_beta   90.00
_cell.angle_gamma   90.00
#
_symmetry.space_group_name_H-M   'P 1'
#
loop_
_entity.id
_entity.type
_entity.pdbx_description
1 polymer ?
#
loop_
_entity_poly.entity_id
_entity_poly.type
_entity_poly.pdbx_seq_one_letter_code
_entity_poly.pdbx_strand_id
1 'polypeptide(L)'
;MKKLSALLLSLVLVVVLATGCGKSSETSGDATTPTAEPTTEATKEEAAPTEAATEEAAPTEAAATGNPAKTGLAIINDISSSTPATADAEGVNQANSTVVAVLVGQDGKILDCKLDVAQTKITFSTEGKLTTPAETVFKSKQELGTEYGMTKASGIGKEWNEQADAFAAYVIGKTVDEVKGIALNEEGKATDADLTSSVTVHINTFIDAVEKAVANAQDIGATDADKLGLGITTNMEHSKDAAADADGVAQVYSYYIVTTSDAASKITSCLIDAGQSIVNFDIKGQITNDITVAPQTKDELKEAYGMKKASSLGKEWYEQAATFAQYAVGKTVDELKGIAVSEEGSPTTADLTSSVTIDITSFVTSIDKAIANSAK
;
A
#
# COMPACT_ATOMS: atom_id res chain seq x y z
N MET A 1 -20.74 47.03 -7.48
CA MET A 1 -19.49 47.67 -7.95
C MET A 1 -18.39 46.66 -7.80
N LYS A 2 -17.82 46.28 -8.93
CA LYS A 2 -16.79 45.25 -9.12
C LYS A 2 -15.46 45.67 -8.49
N LYS A 3 -14.73 44.79 -7.80
CA LYS A 3 -13.26 44.82 -7.80
C LYS A 3 -12.73 43.40 -7.86
N LEU A 4 -12.21 43.01 -9.01
CA LEU A 4 -11.28 41.93 -9.25
C LEU A 4 -9.96 42.30 -8.55
N SER A 5 -9.34 41.35 -7.86
CA SER A 5 -7.91 41.39 -7.52
C SER A 5 -7.28 40.09 -7.98
N ALA A 6 -6.42 40.22 -8.97
CA ALA A 6 -5.60 39.16 -9.52
C ALA A 6 -4.46 38.84 -8.53
N LEU A 7 -4.25 37.57 -8.24
CA LEU A 7 -3.10 37.06 -7.47
C LEU A 7 -2.02 36.62 -8.46
N LEU A 8 -0.89 37.29 -8.43
CA LEU A 8 0.32 36.97 -9.19
C LEU A 8 1.04 35.77 -8.57
N LEU A 9 1.25 34.77 -9.38
CA LEU A 9 2.08 33.60 -9.08
C LEU A 9 3.54 33.96 -9.39
N SER A 10 4.40 34.10 -8.39
CA SER A 10 5.84 34.31 -8.56
C SER A 10 6.59 32.98 -8.53
N LEU A 11 7.02 32.57 -9.72
CA LEU A 11 7.91 31.44 -9.96
C LEU A 11 9.36 31.90 -9.74
N VAL A 12 10.06 31.37 -8.74
CA VAL A 12 11.50 31.61 -8.53
C VAL A 12 12.26 30.48 -9.21
N LEU A 13 12.87 30.81 -10.34
CA LEU A 13 13.78 29.95 -11.10
C LEU A 13 15.21 30.23 -10.64
N VAL A 14 15.87 29.31 -9.95
CA VAL A 14 17.31 29.38 -9.65
C VAL A 14 18.08 28.66 -10.76
N VAL A 15 18.75 29.46 -11.60
CA VAL A 15 19.70 28.98 -12.61
C VAL A 15 21.11 29.05 -12.00
N VAL A 16 21.79 27.92 -11.86
CA VAL A 16 23.23 27.86 -11.57
C VAL A 16 23.97 27.60 -12.87
N LEU A 17 24.67 28.62 -13.34
CA LEU A 17 25.63 28.56 -14.44
C LEU A 17 27.01 28.18 -13.86
N ALA A 18 27.58 27.08 -14.34
CA ALA A 18 29.00 26.81 -14.20
C ALA A 18 29.64 26.74 -15.59
N THR A 19 30.38 27.76 -15.92
CA THR A 19 31.27 27.88 -17.09
C THR A 19 32.62 27.23 -16.81
N GLY A 20 33.11 26.43 -17.75
CA GLY A 20 34.49 25.92 -17.75
C GLY A 20 34.93 25.62 -19.18
N CYS A 21 35.68 26.53 -19.76
CA CYS A 21 36.36 26.44 -21.07
C CYS A 21 37.60 25.55 -21.02
N GLY A 22 37.90 24.87 -22.16
CA GLY A 22 39.17 24.24 -22.38
C GLY A 22 39.32 23.60 -23.77
N LYS A 23 39.91 24.29 -24.67
CA LYS A 23 40.30 24.28 -26.08
C LYS A 23 40.94 22.99 -26.64
N SER A 24 40.43 22.62 -27.77
CA SER A 24 40.97 22.24 -29.10
C SER A 24 42.39 21.66 -29.27
N SER A 25 42.50 20.60 -30.09
CA SER A 25 43.30 20.65 -31.34
C SER A 25 42.96 19.45 -32.25
N GLU A 26 42.81 19.77 -33.53
CA GLU A 26 42.63 18.90 -34.68
C GLU A 26 43.94 18.17 -35.02
N THR A 27 43.90 17.02 -35.68
CA THR A 27 44.57 16.78 -36.96
C THR A 27 44.10 15.49 -37.65
N SER A 28 43.92 15.61 -38.93
CA SER A 28 43.52 14.67 -39.98
C SER A 28 44.53 13.57 -40.32
N GLY A 29 44.01 12.55 -41.07
CA GLY A 29 44.82 11.66 -41.96
C GLY A 29 44.18 10.28 -42.07
N ASP A 30 43.39 10.05 -42.96
CA ASP A 30 43.33 9.55 -44.35
C ASP A 30 43.76 8.07 -44.52
N ALA A 31 42.80 7.32 -45.11
CA ALA A 31 42.82 6.24 -46.09
C ALA A 31 43.78 5.02 -45.92
N THR A 32 43.25 3.83 -45.96
CA THR A 32 43.11 2.95 -47.14
C THR A 32 42.79 1.52 -46.73
N THR A 33 41.75 0.96 -47.40
CA THR A 33 41.53 -0.48 -47.57
C THR A 33 42.51 -1.06 -48.57
N PRO A 34 42.91 -2.37 -48.53
CA PRO A 34 42.21 -3.28 -49.42
C PRO A 34 42.00 -4.75 -48.92
N THR A 35 40.91 -5.29 -49.42
CA THR A 35 40.51 -6.64 -49.75
C THR A 35 41.63 -7.67 -50.02
N ALA A 36 41.47 -8.91 -49.51
CA ALA A 36 41.58 -10.18 -50.24
C ALA A 36 41.21 -11.41 -49.37
N GLU A 37 40.21 -12.16 -49.79
CA GLU A 37 39.99 -13.61 -49.59
C GLU A 37 40.76 -14.37 -50.68
N PRO A 38 40.76 -15.73 -50.75
CA PRO A 38 40.62 -16.82 -49.74
C PRO A 38 41.73 -17.89 -49.92
N THR A 39 41.87 -18.90 -49.05
CA THR A 39 42.20 -20.28 -49.47
C THR A 39 41.87 -21.31 -48.37
N THR A 40 41.16 -22.30 -48.79
CA THR A 40 40.89 -23.62 -48.18
C THR A 40 42.10 -24.46 -47.95
N GLU A 41 42.14 -25.22 -46.82
CA GLU A 41 42.56 -26.64 -46.84
C GLU A 41 42.10 -27.37 -45.57
N ALA A 42 41.50 -28.52 -45.81
CA ALA A 42 41.01 -29.48 -44.83
C ALA A 42 42.16 -30.39 -44.33
N THR A 43 42.10 -30.84 -43.06
CA THR A 43 42.46 -32.23 -42.72
C THR A 43 42.11 -32.58 -41.26
N LYS A 44 41.33 -33.67 -41.12
CA LYS A 44 41.31 -34.77 -40.17
C LYS A 44 40.96 -34.57 -38.71
N GLU A 45 39.79 -35.07 -38.42
CA GLU A 45 39.26 -36.01 -37.43
C GLU A 45 40.24 -36.58 -36.38
N GLU A 46 39.97 -36.27 -35.09
CA GLU A 46 40.26 -37.21 -33.99
C GLU A 46 39.16 -37.02 -32.92
N ALA A 47 38.47 -38.11 -32.66
CA ALA A 47 37.38 -38.22 -31.69
C ALA A 47 37.92 -38.31 -30.25
N ALA A 48 37.38 -37.52 -29.34
CA ALA A 48 37.47 -37.77 -27.88
C ALA A 48 36.17 -37.31 -27.18
N PRO A 49 35.87 -37.78 -25.97
CA PRO A 49 34.55 -38.38 -25.64
C PRO A 49 33.54 -37.37 -25.19
N THR A 50 32.31 -37.66 -25.53
CA THR A 50 31.07 -37.01 -25.08
C THR A 50 30.98 -37.05 -23.57
N GLU A 51 31.20 -35.92 -22.88
CA GLU A 51 30.69 -35.69 -21.53
C GLU A 51 29.20 -35.36 -21.69
N ALA A 52 28.37 -36.22 -21.09
CA ALA A 52 26.94 -36.00 -20.99
C ALA A 52 26.70 -34.74 -20.14
N ALA A 53 26.26 -33.64 -20.79
CA ALA A 53 25.68 -32.52 -20.09
C ALA A 53 24.44 -33.02 -19.36
N THR A 54 24.53 -33.07 -18.04
CA THR A 54 23.35 -33.25 -17.19
C THR A 54 22.52 -31.97 -17.37
N GLU A 55 21.43 -32.12 -18.09
CA GLU A 55 20.39 -31.11 -18.20
C GLU A 55 19.83 -30.91 -16.78
N GLU A 56 20.23 -29.84 -16.11
CA GLU A 56 19.66 -29.40 -14.85
C GLU A 56 18.20 -29.08 -15.13
N ALA A 57 17.32 -29.99 -14.72
CA ALA A 57 15.88 -29.81 -14.84
C ALA A 57 15.51 -28.48 -14.15
N ALA A 58 14.98 -27.55 -14.92
CA ALA A 58 14.34 -26.35 -14.40
C ALA A 58 13.35 -26.77 -13.29
N PRO A 59 13.29 -26.05 -12.16
CA PRO A 59 12.39 -26.38 -11.07
C PRO A 59 10.96 -26.40 -11.65
N THR A 60 10.34 -27.56 -11.59
CA THR A 60 8.94 -27.74 -11.94
C THR A 60 8.14 -26.88 -10.97
N GLU A 61 7.59 -25.79 -11.45
CA GLU A 61 6.64 -24.96 -10.71
C GLU A 61 5.53 -25.89 -10.20
N ALA A 62 5.39 -26.02 -8.89
CA ALA A 62 4.34 -26.84 -8.31
C ALA A 62 3.00 -26.28 -8.81
N ALA A 63 2.24 -27.10 -9.56
CA ALA A 63 0.95 -26.69 -10.06
C ALA A 63 0.08 -26.17 -8.91
N ALA A 64 -0.45 -24.96 -9.04
CA ALA A 64 -1.36 -24.38 -8.07
C ALA A 64 -2.51 -25.36 -7.80
N THR A 65 -2.73 -25.69 -6.52
CA THR A 65 -3.84 -26.56 -6.13
C THR A 65 -5.04 -25.67 -5.84
N GLY A 66 -6.11 -25.78 -6.62
CA GLY A 66 -7.35 -25.02 -6.46
C GLY A 66 -7.85 -24.42 -7.76
N ASN A 67 -9.06 -23.89 -7.74
CA ASN A 67 -9.63 -23.14 -8.86
C ASN A 67 -9.14 -21.68 -8.79
N PRO A 68 -8.94 -21.01 -9.95
CA PRO A 68 -8.56 -19.59 -9.94
C PRO A 68 -9.54 -18.74 -9.13
N ALA A 69 -9.00 -17.79 -8.36
CA ALA A 69 -9.74 -16.82 -7.58
C ALA A 69 -9.16 -15.42 -7.78
N LYS A 70 -9.91 -14.39 -7.44
CA LYS A 70 -9.48 -12.99 -7.54
C LYS A 70 -9.19 -12.42 -6.17
N THR A 71 -8.10 -11.66 -6.05
CA THR A 71 -7.72 -10.93 -4.83
C THR A 71 -8.15 -9.48 -4.95
N GLY A 72 -8.90 -8.97 -3.97
CA GLY A 72 -9.35 -7.59 -3.92
C GLY A 72 -8.91 -6.87 -2.65
N LEU A 73 -8.63 -5.58 -2.78
CA LEU A 73 -8.28 -4.67 -1.70
C LEU A 73 -9.09 -3.39 -1.83
N ALA A 74 -9.63 -2.90 -0.72
CA ALA A 74 -10.26 -1.59 -0.65
C ALA A 74 -9.91 -0.86 0.63
N ILE A 75 -9.74 0.44 0.51
CA ILE A 75 -9.53 1.36 1.60
C ILE A 75 -10.59 2.47 1.51
N ILE A 76 -11.22 2.80 2.64
CA ILE A 76 -12.08 3.98 2.79
C ILE A 76 -11.49 4.82 3.90
N ASN A 77 -10.93 5.98 3.52
CA ASN A 77 -10.32 6.93 4.45
C ASN A 77 -11.33 7.99 4.88
N ASP A 78 -11.20 8.44 6.13
CA ASP A 78 -11.94 9.56 6.69
C ASP A 78 -11.08 10.31 7.70
N ILE A 79 -11.07 11.65 7.61
CA ILE A 79 -10.39 12.56 8.55
C ILE A 79 -11.37 13.59 9.14
N SER A 80 -12.66 13.46 8.89
CA SER A 80 -13.68 14.43 9.30
C SER A 80 -13.85 14.58 10.81
N SER A 81 -13.35 13.60 11.58
CA SER A 81 -13.32 13.62 13.04
C SER A 81 -12.13 14.38 13.64
N SER A 82 -11.29 14.99 12.79
CA SER A 82 -10.16 15.81 13.25
C SER A 82 -10.64 17.12 13.87
N THR A 83 -9.91 17.61 14.85
CA THR A 83 -10.29 18.83 15.60
C THR A 83 -9.12 19.78 15.74
N PRO A 84 -9.35 21.11 15.72
CA PRO A 84 -8.30 22.09 16.01
C PRO A 84 -7.92 22.08 17.48
N ALA A 85 -6.74 22.62 17.81
CA ALA A 85 -6.32 22.84 19.17
C ALA A 85 -7.11 23.99 19.83
N THR A 86 -7.39 23.86 21.12
CA THR A 86 -8.05 24.87 21.95
C THR A 86 -7.23 25.10 23.22
N ALA A 87 -7.62 26.09 24.06
CA ALA A 87 -6.97 26.31 25.34
C ALA A 87 -7.08 25.11 26.30
N ASP A 88 -8.13 24.27 26.10
CA ASP A 88 -8.46 23.16 27.01
C ASP A 88 -8.14 21.78 26.41
N ALA A 89 -7.81 21.70 25.11
CA ALA A 89 -7.57 20.44 24.42
C ALA A 89 -6.58 20.59 23.25
N GLU A 90 -5.75 19.58 23.06
CA GLU A 90 -4.92 19.44 21.87
C GLU A 90 -5.76 19.31 20.60
N GLY A 91 -5.23 19.82 19.48
CA GLY A 91 -5.73 19.50 18.17
C GLY A 91 -5.39 18.05 17.81
N VAL A 92 -6.21 17.45 16.98
CA VAL A 92 -6.07 16.04 16.59
C VAL A 92 -6.28 15.88 15.10
N ASN A 93 -5.33 15.27 14.41
CA ASN A 93 -5.61 14.55 13.18
C ASN A 93 -6.11 13.15 13.59
N GLN A 94 -7.39 12.88 13.42
CA GLN A 94 -7.95 11.54 13.58
C GLN A 94 -8.22 10.96 12.19
N ALA A 95 -7.32 10.11 11.73
CA ALA A 95 -7.49 9.36 10.49
C ALA A 95 -8.11 7.99 10.78
N ASN A 96 -9.20 7.69 10.09
CA ASN A 96 -9.86 6.39 10.11
C ASN A 96 -9.73 5.77 8.72
N SER A 97 -9.05 4.65 8.60
CA SER A 97 -8.95 3.90 7.36
C SER A 97 -9.61 2.54 7.55
N THR A 98 -10.81 2.36 6.98
CA THR A 98 -11.47 1.05 6.93
C THR A 98 -10.90 0.28 5.75
N VAL A 99 -10.34 -0.89 6.02
CA VAL A 99 -9.61 -1.71 5.05
C VAL A 99 -10.26 -3.08 4.95
N VAL A 100 -10.57 -3.49 3.73
CA VAL A 100 -11.14 -4.81 3.43
C VAL A 100 -10.29 -5.49 2.36
N ALA A 101 -9.91 -6.73 2.65
CA ALA A 101 -9.34 -7.66 1.70
C ALA A 101 -10.35 -8.79 1.41
N VAL A 102 -10.49 -9.19 0.15
CA VAL A 102 -11.37 -10.29 -0.25
C VAL A 102 -10.67 -11.26 -1.19
N LEU A 103 -11.02 -12.53 -1.05
CA LEU A 103 -10.80 -13.56 -2.04
C LEU A 103 -12.15 -13.88 -2.70
N VAL A 104 -12.23 -13.78 -4.03
CA VAL A 104 -13.50 -13.90 -4.77
C VAL A 104 -13.40 -15.03 -5.79
N GLY A 105 -14.36 -15.96 -5.72
CA GLY A 105 -14.46 -17.08 -6.65
C GLY A 105 -14.91 -16.66 -8.06
N GLN A 106 -14.78 -17.57 -9.00
CA GLN A 106 -15.20 -17.35 -10.38
C GLN A 106 -16.73 -17.17 -10.54
N ASP A 107 -17.49 -17.63 -9.55
CA ASP A 107 -18.95 -17.44 -9.46
C ASP A 107 -19.34 -16.07 -8.84
N GLY A 108 -18.37 -15.23 -8.52
CA GLY A 108 -18.58 -13.92 -7.90
C GLY A 108 -18.88 -13.95 -6.40
N LYS A 109 -18.77 -15.11 -5.76
CA LYS A 109 -18.92 -15.22 -4.30
C LYS A 109 -17.63 -14.93 -3.58
N ILE A 110 -17.78 -14.32 -2.42
CA ILE A 110 -16.67 -14.07 -1.49
C ILE A 110 -16.27 -15.40 -0.85
N LEU A 111 -15.03 -15.83 -1.07
CA LEU A 111 -14.47 -17.07 -0.53
C LEU A 111 -13.81 -16.83 0.84
N ASP A 112 -13.17 -15.67 1.03
CA ASP A 112 -12.61 -15.21 2.29
C ASP A 112 -12.68 -13.68 2.35
N CYS A 113 -12.72 -13.14 3.57
CA CYS A 113 -12.77 -11.71 3.83
C CYS A 113 -11.98 -11.38 5.10
N LYS A 114 -11.11 -10.38 5.03
CA LYS A 114 -10.45 -9.79 6.19
C LYS A 114 -10.83 -8.32 6.27
N LEU A 115 -11.14 -7.86 7.48
CA LEU A 115 -11.55 -6.49 7.76
C LEU A 115 -10.75 -5.93 8.93
N ASP A 116 -10.18 -4.75 8.75
CA ASP A 116 -9.48 -4.02 9.80
C ASP A 116 -9.74 -2.51 9.69
N VAL A 117 -9.47 -1.77 10.76
CA VAL A 117 -9.52 -0.30 10.78
C VAL A 117 -8.27 0.25 11.45
N ALA A 118 -7.49 1.02 10.70
CA ALA A 118 -6.46 1.86 11.27
C ALA A 118 -7.10 3.18 11.74
N GLN A 119 -7.32 3.31 13.06
CA GLN A 119 -7.78 4.55 13.69
C GLN A 119 -6.60 5.22 14.38
N THR A 120 -5.94 6.13 13.65
CA THR A 120 -4.71 6.77 14.08
C THR A 120 -4.97 8.19 14.50
N LYS A 121 -4.32 8.62 15.60
CA LYS A 121 -4.40 9.99 16.10
C LYS A 121 -3.01 10.59 16.19
N ILE A 122 -2.82 11.76 15.58
CA ILE A 122 -1.64 12.61 15.75
C ILE A 122 -2.11 13.91 16.36
N THR A 123 -1.50 14.28 17.49
CA THR A 123 -1.90 15.46 18.26
C THR A 123 -0.93 16.62 18.07
N PHE A 124 -1.45 17.85 18.22
CA PHE A 124 -0.71 19.10 18.10
C PHE A 124 -1.25 20.18 19.05
N SER A 125 -0.39 21.08 19.49
CA SER A 125 -0.72 22.10 20.48
C SER A 125 -1.18 23.43 19.87
N THR A 126 -1.69 24.33 20.71
CA THR A 126 -1.98 25.73 20.36
C THR A 126 -0.72 26.57 20.06
N GLU A 127 0.47 26.01 20.18
CA GLU A 127 1.75 26.61 19.82
C GLU A 127 2.26 26.09 18.46
N GLY A 128 1.41 25.36 17.71
CA GLY A 128 1.75 24.79 16.42
C GLY A 128 2.79 23.68 16.49
N LYS A 129 2.86 22.94 17.61
CA LYS A 129 3.81 21.85 17.81
C LYS A 129 3.11 20.50 17.81
N LEU A 130 3.71 19.52 17.16
CA LEU A 130 3.31 18.12 17.31
C LEU A 130 3.58 17.67 18.75
N THR A 131 2.61 16.97 19.34
CA THR A 131 2.70 16.46 20.71
C THR A 131 2.73 14.93 20.75
N THR A 132 2.31 14.25 19.67
CA THR A 132 2.54 12.81 19.52
C THR A 132 4.03 12.54 19.31
N PRO A 133 4.67 11.65 20.10
CA PRO A 133 6.07 11.29 19.93
C PRO A 133 6.32 10.67 18.54
N ALA A 134 7.45 11.03 17.91
CA ALA A 134 7.77 10.58 16.54
C ALA A 134 7.92 9.06 16.43
N GLU A 135 8.38 8.40 17.51
CA GLU A 135 8.57 6.95 17.60
C GLU A 135 7.30 6.18 17.99
N THR A 136 6.12 6.83 18.01
CA THR A 136 4.87 6.18 18.37
C THR A 136 4.56 5.01 17.44
N VAL A 137 4.33 3.83 18.01
CA VAL A 137 3.87 2.65 17.28
C VAL A 137 2.35 2.69 17.20
N PHE A 138 1.84 2.83 15.98
CA PHE A 138 0.40 2.81 15.72
C PHE A 138 -0.07 1.38 15.43
N LYS A 139 -1.09 0.95 16.16
CA LYS A 139 -1.74 -0.35 15.98
C LYS A 139 -3.11 -0.16 15.33
N SER A 140 -3.50 -1.09 14.46
CA SER A 140 -4.87 -1.19 13.96
C SER A 140 -5.82 -1.71 15.05
N LYS A 141 -7.13 -1.66 14.81
CA LYS A 141 -8.12 -2.20 15.77
C LYS A 141 -8.02 -3.72 15.93
N GLN A 142 -7.65 -4.44 14.88
CA GLN A 142 -7.37 -5.87 14.97
C GLN A 142 -6.14 -6.14 15.85
N GLU A 143 -5.06 -5.34 15.69
CA GLU A 143 -3.85 -5.47 16.49
C GLU A 143 -4.05 -5.05 17.95
N LEU A 144 -4.93 -4.09 18.22
CA LEU A 144 -5.30 -3.69 19.58
C LEU A 144 -6.09 -4.80 20.30
N GLY A 145 -6.96 -5.52 19.61
CA GLY A 145 -7.80 -6.55 20.22
C GLY A 145 -8.50 -6.02 21.47
N THR A 146 -8.24 -6.65 22.62
CA THR A 146 -8.81 -6.22 23.92
C THR A 146 -8.27 -4.88 24.44
N GLU A 147 -7.12 -4.41 23.96
CA GLU A 147 -6.58 -3.08 24.29
C GLU A 147 -7.45 -1.95 23.73
N TYR A 148 -8.25 -2.20 22.68
CA TYR A 148 -9.21 -1.24 22.15
C TYR A 148 -10.30 -0.89 23.18
N GLY A 149 -10.69 -1.84 24.02
CA GLY A 149 -11.47 -1.59 25.23
C GLY A 149 -12.97 -1.36 24.99
N MET A 150 -13.54 -1.92 23.91
CA MET A 150 -14.97 -1.75 23.57
C MET A 150 -15.89 -2.66 24.35
N THR A 151 -15.43 -3.77 24.94
CA THR A 151 -16.25 -4.78 25.63
C THR A 151 -17.27 -4.16 26.59
N LYS A 152 -16.87 -3.15 27.38
CA LYS A 152 -17.75 -2.50 28.36
C LYS A 152 -18.85 -1.63 27.74
N ALA A 153 -18.59 -1.07 26.56
CA ALA A 153 -19.54 -0.23 25.83
C ALA A 153 -20.39 -1.05 24.84
N SER A 154 -19.97 -2.26 24.54
CA SER A 154 -20.68 -3.17 23.63
C SER A 154 -21.91 -3.79 24.32
N GLY A 155 -23.08 -3.65 23.70
CA GLY A 155 -24.31 -4.26 24.20
C GLY A 155 -24.31 -5.79 24.24
N ILE A 156 -23.35 -6.43 23.56
CA ILE A 156 -23.16 -7.89 23.47
C ILE A 156 -21.88 -8.37 24.16
N GLY A 157 -21.15 -7.46 24.83
CA GLY A 157 -19.91 -7.78 25.56
C GLY A 157 -18.74 -8.26 24.68
N LYS A 158 -18.72 -7.91 23.40
CA LYS A 158 -17.65 -8.25 22.45
C LYS A 158 -16.79 -7.05 22.12
N GLU A 159 -15.49 -7.30 21.91
CA GLU A 159 -14.56 -6.31 21.38
C GLU A 159 -14.84 -6.00 19.91
N TRP A 160 -14.22 -4.91 19.42
CA TRP A 160 -14.41 -4.46 18.05
C TRP A 160 -13.90 -5.51 17.03
N ASN A 161 -12.72 -6.08 17.27
CA ASN A 161 -12.14 -7.10 16.39
C ASN A 161 -13.02 -8.35 16.30
N GLU A 162 -13.63 -8.81 17.43
CA GLU A 162 -14.55 -9.94 17.42
C GLU A 162 -15.80 -9.67 16.58
N GLN A 163 -16.29 -8.42 16.58
CA GLN A 163 -17.46 -8.02 15.78
C GLN A 163 -17.09 -7.83 14.30
N ALA A 164 -15.90 -7.31 14.01
CA ALA A 164 -15.36 -7.20 12.66
C ALA A 164 -15.16 -8.58 12.02
N ASP A 165 -14.57 -9.53 12.76
CA ASP A 165 -14.39 -10.91 12.33
C ASP A 165 -15.73 -11.63 12.10
N ALA A 166 -16.73 -11.36 12.95
CA ALA A 166 -18.06 -11.91 12.78
C ALA A 166 -18.75 -11.37 11.50
N PHE A 167 -18.56 -10.08 11.18
CA PHE A 167 -19.04 -9.52 9.93
C PHE A 167 -18.29 -10.10 8.72
N ALA A 168 -16.97 -10.21 8.78
CA ALA A 168 -16.15 -10.81 7.74
C ALA A 168 -16.57 -12.26 7.46
N ALA A 169 -16.81 -13.05 8.52
CA ALA A 169 -17.34 -14.41 8.38
C ALA A 169 -18.75 -14.46 7.77
N TYR A 170 -19.61 -13.49 8.11
CA TYR A 170 -20.98 -13.42 7.61
C TYR A 170 -21.06 -13.18 6.11
N VAL A 171 -20.11 -12.46 5.52
CA VAL A 171 -20.09 -12.17 4.08
C VAL A 171 -19.50 -13.31 3.23
N ILE A 172 -18.84 -14.30 3.83
CA ILE A 172 -18.32 -15.46 3.11
C ILE A 172 -19.48 -16.28 2.50
N GLY A 173 -19.33 -16.69 1.26
CA GLY A 173 -20.32 -17.42 0.47
C GLY A 173 -21.37 -16.53 -0.18
N LYS A 174 -21.39 -15.22 0.12
CA LYS A 174 -22.31 -14.24 -0.48
C LYS A 174 -21.71 -13.57 -1.72
N THR A 175 -22.58 -13.11 -2.59
CA THR A 175 -22.24 -12.15 -3.63
C THR A 175 -22.24 -10.73 -3.09
N VAL A 176 -21.65 -9.78 -3.81
CA VAL A 176 -21.65 -8.36 -3.41
C VAL A 176 -23.09 -7.80 -3.29
N ASP A 177 -23.99 -8.21 -4.16
CA ASP A 177 -25.40 -7.77 -4.11
C ASP A 177 -26.11 -8.26 -2.84
N GLU A 178 -25.82 -9.47 -2.38
CA GLU A 178 -26.34 -9.99 -1.11
C GLU A 178 -25.76 -9.24 0.10
N VAL A 179 -24.49 -8.83 0.04
CA VAL A 179 -23.87 -8.00 1.09
C VAL A 179 -24.49 -6.59 1.12
N LYS A 180 -24.71 -5.98 -0.02
CA LYS A 180 -25.43 -4.68 -0.14
C LYS A 180 -26.87 -4.74 0.32
N GLY A 181 -27.49 -5.92 0.22
CA GLY A 181 -28.87 -6.19 0.65
C GLY A 181 -29.03 -6.34 2.17
N ILE A 182 -27.96 -6.28 2.98
CA ILE A 182 -28.03 -6.35 4.44
C ILE A 182 -28.85 -5.16 4.95
N ALA A 183 -29.95 -5.45 5.67
CA ALA A 183 -30.83 -4.43 6.21
C ALA A 183 -30.17 -3.70 7.38
N LEU A 184 -30.16 -2.36 7.31
CA LEU A 184 -29.59 -1.46 8.32
C LEU A 184 -30.67 -0.58 8.95
N ASN A 185 -30.47 -0.19 10.20
CA ASN A 185 -31.24 0.87 10.84
C ASN A 185 -30.66 2.26 10.46
N GLU A 186 -31.28 3.33 10.96
CA GLU A 186 -30.87 4.73 10.71
C GLU A 186 -29.43 5.04 11.18
N GLU A 187 -28.91 4.25 12.15
CA GLU A 187 -27.54 4.39 12.65
C GLU A 187 -26.52 3.57 11.83
N GLY A 188 -26.92 2.86 10.77
CA GLY A 188 -26.03 2.00 9.98
C GLY A 188 -25.64 0.68 10.67
N LYS A 189 -26.44 0.23 11.65
CA LYS A 189 -26.28 -1.06 12.31
C LYS A 189 -27.18 -2.10 11.68
N ALA A 190 -26.72 -3.35 11.61
CA ALA A 190 -27.54 -4.45 11.10
C ALA A 190 -28.85 -4.62 11.89
N THR A 191 -29.91 -5.00 11.18
CA THR A 191 -31.21 -5.37 11.78
C THR A 191 -31.53 -6.85 11.62
N ASP A 192 -30.74 -7.58 10.82
CA ASP A 192 -30.88 -9.02 10.63
C ASP A 192 -30.52 -9.77 11.92
N ALA A 193 -31.39 -10.70 12.33
CA ALA A 193 -31.24 -11.48 13.57
C ALA A 193 -29.94 -12.31 13.57
N ASP A 194 -29.53 -12.82 12.41
CA ASP A 194 -28.32 -13.64 12.28
C ASP A 194 -27.05 -12.83 12.56
N LEU A 195 -27.07 -11.53 12.27
CA LEU A 195 -25.92 -10.64 12.43
C LEU A 195 -25.95 -9.86 13.76
N THR A 196 -27.12 -9.43 14.24
CA THR A 196 -27.27 -8.59 15.45
C THR A 196 -26.80 -9.27 16.73
N SER A 197 -26.79 -10.61 16.78
CA SER A 197 -26.27 -11.38 17.93
C SER A 197 -24.73 -11.30 18.07
N SER A 198 -24.05 -10.92 17.00
CA SER A 198 -22.57 -10.91 16.91
C SER A 198 -21.98 -9.57 16.50
N VAL A 199 -22.77 -8.67 15.90
CA VAL A 199 -22.32 -7.36 15.37
C VAL A 199 -23.33 -6.28 15.75
N THR A 200 -22.89 -5.30 16.53
CA THR A 200 -23.69 -4.13 16.97
C THR A 200 -23.02 -2.80 16.61
N VAL A 201 -21.84 -2.85 16.00
CA VAL A 201 -21.17 -1.67 15.43
C VAL A 201 -21.86 -1.21 14.15
N HIS A 202 -21.56 0.02 13.72
CA HIS A 202 -21.99 0.52 12.42
C HIS A 202 -21.26 -0.25 11.33
N ILE A 203 -21.96 -0.79 10.35
CA ILE A 203 -21.39 -1.63 9.28
C ILE A 203 -21.59 -1.06 7.87
N ASN A 204 -22.21 0.10 7.73
CA ASN A 204 -22.36 0.75 6.43
C ASN A 204 -20.99 0.89 5.69
N THR A 205 -19.98 1.45 6.36
CA THR A 205 -18.62 1.55 5.77
C THR A 205 -17.99 0.19 5.50
N PHE A 206 -18.33 -0.85 6.29
CA PHE A 206 -17.83 -2.21 6.02
C PHE A 206 -18.43 -2.76 4.72
N ILE A 207 -19.75 -2.58 4.53
CA ILE A 207 -20.45 -2.97 3.31
C ILE A 207 -19.85 -2.24 2.09
N ASP A 208 -19.68 -0.92 2.19
CA ASP A 208 -19.10 -0.10 1.13
C ASP A 208 -17.67 -0.55 0.79
N ALA A 209 -16.87 -0.89 1.81
CA ALA A 209 -15.51 -1.38 1.62
C ALA A 209 -15.48 -2.79 0.99
N VAL A 210 -16.42 -3.69 1.35
CA VAL A 210 -16.56 -5.00 0.68
C VAL A 210 -16.95 -4.81 -0.78
N GLU A 211 -17.94 -3.94 -1.09
CA GLU A 211 -18.33 -3.65 -2.47
C GLU A 211 -17.13 -3.17 -3.28
N LYS A 212 -16.39 -2.20 -2.75
CA LYS A 212 -15.19 -1.64 -3.40
C LYS A 212 -14.10 -2.70 -3.57
N ALA A 213 -13.85 -3.57 -2.56
CA ALA A 213 -12.84 -4.62 -2.64
C ALA A 213 -13.20 -5.67 -3.72
N VAL A 214 -14.47 -6.08 -3.81
CA VAL A 214 -14.94 -6.99 -4.86
C VAL A 214 -14.83 -6.34 -6.25
N ALA A 215 -15.17 -5.06 -6.37
CA ALA A 215 -15.03 -4.32 -7.63
C ALA A 215 -13.56 -4.18 -8.07
N ASN A 216 -12.63 -4.05 -7.13
CA ASN A 216 -11.19 -3.97 -7.37
C ASN A 216 -10.51 -5.34 -7.53
N ALA A 217 -11.25 -6.46 -7.37
CA ALA A 217 -10.65 -7.78 -7.35
C ALA A 217 -10.02 -8.18 -8.70
N GLN A 218 -8.77 -8.62 -8.67
CA GLN A 218 -7.91 -8.93 -9.81
C GLN A 218 -7.54 -10.40 -9.83
N ASP A 219 -7.47 -10.98 -11.04
CA ASP A 219 -6.91 -12.32 -11.27
C ASP A 219 -5.39 -12.19 -11.42
N ILE A 220 -4.68 -12.42 -10.32
CA ILE A 220 -3.23 -12.22 -10.19
C ILE A 220 -2.52 -13.42 -9.56
N GLY A 221 -3.10 -14.62 -9.73
CA GLY A 221 -2.48 -15.89 -9.36
C GLY A 221 -3.05 -16.58 -8.13
N ALA A 222 -4.03 -15.98 -7.43
CA ALA A 222 -4.69 -16.61 -6.28
C ALA A 222 -5.58 -17.79 -6.71
N THR A 223 -5.76 -18.74 -5.78
CA THR A 223 -6.72 -19.86 -5.91
C THR A 223 -7.66 -19.92 -4.72
N ASP A 224 -8.75 -20.68 -4.83
CA ASP A 224 -9.70 -20.91 -3.75
C ASP A 224 -9.14 -21.78 -2.60
N ALA A 225 -7.95 -22.36 -2.78
CA ALA A 225 -7.23 -23.10 -1.76
C ALA A 225 -6.25 -22.24 -0.95
N ASP A 226 -6.02 -20.98 -1.34
CA ASP A 226 -5.06 -20.09 -0.71
C ASP A 226 -5.65 -19.42 0.54
N LYS A 227 -4.76 -19.02 1.43
CA LYS A 227 -5.10 -18.27 2.64
C LYS A 227 -4.99 -16.79 2.39
N LEU A 228 -6.04 -16.04 2.66
CA LEU A 228 -6.08 -14.58 2.57
C LEU A 228 -5.51 -13.93 3.83
N GLY A 229 -4.64 -12.95 3.67
CA GLY A 229 -4.10 -12.14 4.76
C GLY A 229 -4.18 -10.64 4.46
N LEU A 230 -4.34 -9.84 5.52
CA LEU A 230 -4.36 -8.38 5.49
C LEU A 230 -3.33 -7.84 6.47
N GLY A 231 -2.46 -6.94 6.02
CA GLY A 231 -1.47 -6.26 6.85
C GLY A 231 -1.54 -4.75 6.72
N ILE A 232 -1.47 -4.04 7.85
CA ILE A 232 -1.46 -2.58 7.91
C ILE A 232 -0.24 -2.13 8.71
N THR A 233 0.50 -1.15 8.16
CA THR A 233 1.58 -0.47 8.87
C THR A 233 1.35 1.04 8.77
N THR A 234 1.47 1.75 9.88
CA THR A 234 1.23 3.19 9.94
C THR A 234 2.39 3.89 10.63
N ASN A 235 2.81 5.04 10.09
CA ASN A 235 3.80 5.94 10.66
C ASN A 235 3.36 7.42 10.55
N MET A 236 4.17 8.32 11.13
CA MET A 236 3.99 9.77 11.06
C MET A 236 5.26 10.51 10.60
N GLU A 237 6.15 9.84 9.89
CA GLU A 237 7.50 10.31 9.52
C GLU A 237 7.53 11.65 8.78
N HIS A 238 6.48 11.98 8.03
CA HIS A 238 6.38 13.23 7.28
C HIS A 238 5.62 14.33 8.03
N SER A 239 5.31 14.10 9.31
CA SER A 239 4.69 15.13 10.15
C SER A 239 5.73 16.16 10.57
N LYS A 240 5.32 17.41 10.68
CA LYS A 240 6.20 18.53 11.08
C LYS A 240 5.43 19.61 11.83
N ASP A 241 6.12 20.33 12.68
CA ASP A 241 5.63 21.51 13.38
C ASP A 241 5.26 22.64 12.42
N ALA A 242 4.34 23.49 12.84
CA ALA A 242 4.08 24.77 12.19
C ALA A 242 5.23 25.76 12.43
N ALA A 243 5.48 26.64 11.46
CA ALA A 243 6.41 27.75 11.53
C ALA A 243 5.68 29.06 11.21
N ALA A 244 6.34 30.21 11.44
CA ALA A 244 5.72 31.51 11.23
C ALA A 244 5.25 31.76 9.77
N ASP A 245 5.87 31.09 8.81
CA ASP A 245 5.67 31.22 7.37
C ASP A 245 5.18 29.93 6.70
N ALA A 246 4.91 28.87 7.48
CA ALA A 246 4.47 27.59 6.95
C ALA A 246 3.60 26.82 7.94
N ASP A 247 2.54 26.21 7.43
CA ASP A 247 1.69 25.32 8.22
C ASP A 247 2.46 24.09 8.69
N GLY A 248 2.12 23.62 9.88
CA GLY A 248 2.45 22.30 10.35
C GLY A 248 1.67 21.22 9.59
N VAL A 249 2.17 20.01 9.66
CA VAL A 249 1.57 18.85 9.01
C VAL A 249 1.47 17.73 10.03
N ALA A 250 0.27 17.31 10.37
CA ALA A 250 0.00 16.05 11.05
C ALA A 250 -0.40 15.03 9.97
N GLN A 251 0.54 14.18 9.55
CA GLN A 251 0.34 13.21 8.49
C GLN A 251 0.34 11.79 9.02
N VAL A 252 -0.80 11.13 8.91
CA VAL A 252 -0.90 9.67 9.06
C VAL A 252 -0.58 9.03 7.72
N TYR A 253 0.51 8.29 7.66
CA TYR A 253 0.93 7.54 6.48
C TYR A 253 0.77 6.05 6.74
N SER A 254 -0.15 5.41 6.02
CA SER A 254 -0.47 4.00 6.19
C SER A 254 -0.25 3.22 4.90
N TYR A 255 0.29 2.02 5.04
CA TYR A 255 0.46 1.02 3.99
C TYR A 255 -0.55 -0.10 4.22
N TYR A 256 -1.23 -0.53 3.17
CA TYR A 256 -2.29 -1.52 3.17
C TYR A 256 -1.93 -2.62 2.20
N ILE A 257 -1.71 -3.82 2.69
CA ILE A 257 -1.29 -4.94 1.87
C ILE A 257 -2.22 -6.13 2.08
N VAL A 258 -2.70 -6.68 0.98
CA VAL A 258 -3.34 -7.98 0.94
C VAL A 258 -2.40 -8.99 0.28
N THR A 259 -2.32 -10.17 0.86
CA THR A 259 -1.64 -11.32 0.26
C THR A 259 -2.55 -12.52 0.25
N THR A 260 -2.40 -13.38 -0.75
CA THR A 260 -2.78 -14.78 -0.61
C THR A 260 -1.53 -15.63 -0.52
N SER A 261 -1.62 -16.77 0.14
CA SER A 261 -0.49 -17.70 0.29
C SER A 261 -0.93 -19.14 0.23
N ASP A 262 -0.06 -19.97 -0.32
CA ASP A 262 -0.25 -21.42 -0.38
C ASP A 262 0.01 -22.12 0.97
N ALA A 263 -0.12 -23.44 1.00
CA ALA A 263 0.13 -24.27 2.19
C ALA A 263 1.59 -24.23 2.67
N ALA A 264 2.54 -23.83 1.80
CA ALA A 264 3.96 -23.66 2.12
C ALA A 264 4.29 -22.22 2.54
N SER A 265 3.27 -21.34 2.72
CA SER A 265 3.42 -19.93 3.03
C SER A 265 4.15 -19.11 1.95
N LYS A 266 4.16 -19.59 0.70
CA LYS A 266 4.57 -18.80 -0.46
C LYS A 266 3.43 -17.90 -0.89
N ILE A 267 3.75 -16.66 -1.17
CA ILE A 267 2.79 -15.65 -1.65
C ILE A 267 2.34 -16.04 -3.05
N THR A 268 1.04 -16.20 -3.25
CA THR A 268 0.43 -16.54 -4.54
C THR A 268 -0.16 -15.32 -5.23
N SER A 269 -0.58 -14.30 -4.46
CA SER A 269 -0.94 -12.98 -4.97
C SER A 269 -0.62 -11.88 -3.95
N CYS A 270 -0.42 -10.65 -4.42
CA CYS A 270 -0.16 -9.50 -3.57
C CYS A 270 -0.72 -8.22 -4.21
N LEU A 271 -1.42 -7.39 -3.43
CA LEU A 271 -1.76 -6.01 -3.78
C LEU A 271 -1.23 -5.07 -2.69
N ILE A 272 -0.67 -3.96 -3.10
CA ILE A 272 -0.06 -2.95 -2.23
C ILE A 272 -0.67 -1.59 -2.53
N ASP A 273 -1.21 -0.93 -1.51
CA ASP A 273 -1.65 0.46 -1.60
C ASP A 273 -1.17 1.24 -0.37
N ALA A 274 -1.24 2.56 -0.42
CA ALA A 274 -0.90 3.44 0.69
C ALA A 274 -1.77 4.69 0.69
N GLY A 275 -2.02 5.21 1.89
CA GLY A 275 -2.78 6.44 2.10
C GLY A 275 -1.99 7.47 2.91
N GLN A 276 -2.21 8.74 2.58
CA GLN A 276 -1.65 9.88 3.31
C GLN A 276 -2.82 10.74 3.80
N SER A 277 -3.21 10.57 5.05
CA SER A 277 -4.27 11.35 5.70
C SER A 277 -3.66 12.56 6.39
N ILE A 278 -3.84 13.74 5.81
CA ILE A 278 -3.13 14.96 6.19
C ILE A 278 -4.11 15.97 6.81
N VAL A 279 -3.77 16.45 8.00
CA VAL A 279 -4.33 17.66 8.59
C VAL A 279 -3.21 18.70 8.70
N ASN A 280 -3.40 19.82 8.00
CA ASN A 280 -2.53 20.99 8.12
C ASN A 280 -3.04 21.89 9.25
N PHE A 281 -2.12 22.49 10.00
CA PHE A 281 -2.48 23.38 11.12
C PHE A 281 -1.52 24.58 11.19
N ASP A 282 -2.05 25.72 11.59
CA ASP A 282 -1.27 26.95 11.77
C ASP A 282 -0.50 26.94 13.10
N ILE A 283 0.26 28.03 13.33
CA ILE A 283 1.05 28.23 14.59
C ILE A 283 0.18 28.36 15.84
N LYS A 284 -1.14 28.38 15.72
CA LYS A 284 -2.10 28.38 16.84
C LYS A 284 -2.87 27.08 16.94
N GLY A 285 -2.48 26.08 16.17
CA GLY A 285 -3.13 24.77 16.11
C GLY A 285 -4.52 24.80 15.48
N GLN A 286 -4.82 25.80 14.59
CA GLN A 286 -6.06 25.81 13.85
C GLN A 286 -5.89 25.03 12.55
N ILE A 287 -6.87 24.19 12.22
CA ILE A 287 -6.84 23.39 10.98
C ILE A 287 -7.03 24.31 9.78
N THR A 288 -6.17 24.16 8.78
CA THR A 288 -6.12 25.07 7.60
C THR A 288 -6.57 24.41 6.29
N ASN A 289 -6.65 23.06 6.23
CA ASN A 289 -7.18 22.35 5.06
C ASN A 289 -8.62 21.86 5.29
N ASP A 290 -9.31 21.50 4.21
CA ASP A 290 -10.65 20.92 4.27
C ASP A 290 -10.56 19.44 4.72
N ILE A 291 -11.09 19.15 5.91
CA ILE A 291 -11.15 17.81 6.48
C ILE A 291 -12.43 17.04 6.11
N THR A 292 -13.35 17.63 5.38
CA THR A 292 -14.59 16.98 4.93
C THR A 292 -14.39 16.17 3.65
N VAL A 293 -13.26 16.36 2.96
CA VAL A 293 -12.86 15.62 1.77
C VAL A 293 -12.08 14.37 2.19
N ALA A 294 -12.61 13.21 1.87
CA ALA A 294 -11.95 11.94 2.14
C ALA A 294 -10.61 11.82 1.38
N PRO A 295 -9.48 11.53 2.05
CA PRO A 295 -8.21 11.33 1.39
C PRO A 295 -8.23 10.11 0.45
N GLN A 296 -7.79 10.29 -0.80
CA GLN A 296 -7.60 9.20 -1.74
C GLN A 296 -6.29 8.44 -1.43
N THR A 297 -6.27 7.15 -1.75
CA THR A 297 -5.05 6.35 -1.69
C THR A 297 -4.12 6.66 -2.87
N LYS A 298 -2.89 6.21 -2.83
CA LYS A 298 -1.94 6.42 -3.94
C LYS A 298 -2.33 5.65 -5.19
N ASP A 299 -2.93 4.47 -5.03
CA ASP A 299 -3.44 3.71 -6.17
C ASP A 299 -4.68 4.35 -6.79
N GLU A 300 -5.52 5.03 -6.01
CA GLU A 300 -6.64 5.84 -6.52
C GLU A 300 -6.18 7.11 -7.23
N LEU A 301 -5.13 7.76 -6.70
CA LEU A 301 -4.55 8.97 -7.29
C LEU A 301 -3.80 8.68 -8.58
N LYS A 302 -3.13 7.52 -8.69
CA LYS A 302 -2.32 7.14 -9.87
C LYS A 302 -1.40 8.28 -10.33
N GLU A 303 -1.58 8.76 -11.56
CA GLU A 303 -0.79 9.87 -12.13
C GLU A 303 -1.00 11.20 -11.39
N ALA A 304 -2.13 11.38 -10.73
CA ALA A 304 -2.41 12.58 -9.93
C ALA A 304 -1.55 12.66 -8.68
N TYR A 305 -0.98 11.55 -8.21
CA TYR A 305 0.02 11.55 -7.14
C TYR A 305 1.29 12.31 -7.55
N GLY A 306 1.67 12.25 -8.82
CA GLY A 306 2.67 13.12 -9.45
C GLY A 306 4.12 12.78 -9.13
N MET A 307 4.43 11.55 -8.70
CA MET A 307 5.80 11.14 -8.39
C MET A 307 6.68 10.96 -9.64
N LYS A 308 6.09 10.68 -10.80
CA LYS A 308 6.80 10.37 -12.05
C LYS A 308 7.93 11.36 -12.40
N LYS A 309 7.71 12.65 -12.13
CA LYS A 309 8.71 13.70 -12.43
C LYS A 309 9.92 13.68 -11.48
N ALA A 310 9.71 13.22 -10.25
CA ALA A 310 10.76 13.11 -9.23
C ALA A 310 11.44 11.74 -9.25
N SER A 311 10.77 10.73 -9.81
CA SER A 311 11.30 9.37 -9.91
C SER A 311 12.42 9.27 -10.92
N SER A 312 13.58 8.72 -10.55
CA SER A 312 14.69 8.44 -11.45
C SER A 312 14.33 7.42 -12.55
N LEU A 313 13.31 6.61 -12.33
CA LEU A 313 12.78 5.64 -13.28
C LEU A 313 11.69 6.23 -14.18
N GLY A 314 11.22 7.46 -13.92
CA GLY A 314 10.08 8.03 -14.61
C GLY A 314 8.78 7.25 -14.41
N LYS A 315 8.64 6.56 -13.27
CA LYS A 315 7.46 5.79 -12.88
C LYS A 315 6.72 6.45 -11.72
N GLU A 316 5.39 6.29 -11.70
CA GLU A 316 4.57 6.68 -10.56
C GLU A 316 4.72 5.68 -9.40
N TRP A 317 4.24 6.07 -8.22
CA TRP A 317 4.30 5.23 -7.03
C TRP A 317 3.56 3.90 -7.22
N TYR A 318 2.32 3.96 -7.74
CA TYR A 318 1.48 2.78 -7.93
C TYR A 318 2.12 1.77 -8.91
N GLU A 319 2.86 2.24 -9.94
CA GLU A 319 3.56 1.38 -10.89
C GLU A 319 4.71 0.63 -10.19
N GLN A 320 5.44 1.30 -9.30
CA GLN A 320 6.54 0.69 -8.55
C GLN A 320 6.02 -0.27 -7.48
N ALA A 321 4.94 0.10 -6.77
CA ALA A 321 4.28 -0.75 -5.79
C ALA A 321 3.74 -2.04 -6.42
N ALA A 322 3.08 -1.94 -7.59
CA ALA A 322 2.60 -3.09 -8.36
C ALA A 322 3.76 -3.99 -8.81
N THR A 323 4.88 -3.39 -9.23
CA THR A 323 6.09 -4.16 -9.61
C THR A 323 6.65 -4.93 -8.42
N PHE A 324 6.71 -4.31 -7.22
CA PHE A 324 7.16 -5.00 -6.02
C PHE A 324 6.17 -6.09 -5.57
N ALA A 325 4.87 -5.82 -5.66
CA ALA A 325 3.84 -6.81 -5.37
C ALA A 325 3.99 -8.07 -6.25
N GLN A 326 4.23 -7.88 -7.55
CA GLN A 326 4.51 -8.99 -8.47
C GLN A 326 5.83 -9.71 -8.13
N TYR A 327 6.87 -8.98 -7.74
CA TYR A 327 8.14 -9.58 -7.29
C TYR A 327 7.99 -10.46 -6.05
N ALA A 328 7.05 -10.12 -5.16
CA ALA A 328 6.77 -10.87 -3.94
C ALA A 328 6.10 -12.23 -4.21
N VAL A 329 5.39 -12.37 -5.35
CA VAL A 329 4.74 -13.64 -5.73
C VAL A 329 5.78 -14.76 -5.90
N GLY A 330 5.47 -15.94 -5.37
CA GLY A 330 6.35 -17.11 -5.35
C GLY A 330 7.39 -17.12 -4.21
N LYS A 331 7.50 -16.02 -3.45
CA LYS A 331 8.45 -15.88 -2.32
C LYS A 331 7.76 -16.09 -0.97
N THR A 332 8.56 -16.45 0.00
CA THR A 332 8.20 -16.40 1.42
C THR A 332 8.54 -15.03 2.01
N VAL A 333 7.96 -14.72 3.16
CA VAL A 333 8.29 -13.48 3.91
C VAL A 333 9.79 -13.42 4.27
N ASP A 334 10.41 -14.54 4.63
CA ASP A 334 11.83 -14.57 4.99
C ASP A 334 12.73 -14.22 3.79
N GLU A 335 12.35 -14.63 2.57
CA GLU A 335 13.05 -14.24 1.35
C GLU A 335 12.89 -12.73 1.08
N LEU A 336 11.72 -12.15 1.35
CA LEU A 336 11.50 -10.70 1.22
C LEU A 336 12.27 -9.89 2.27
N LYS A 337 12.35 -10.37 3.52
CA LYS A 337 13.17 -9.77 4.60
C LYS A 337 14.66 -9.83 4.29
N GLY A 338 15.10 -10.77 3.44
CA GLY A 338 16.48 -10.89 2.97
C GLY A 338 16.89 -9.90 1.88
N ILE A 339 15.96 -9.09 1.33
CA ILE A 339 16.28 -8.09 0.31
C ILE A 339 17.16 -7.00 0.92
N ALA A 340 18.33 -6.78 0.32
CA ALA A 340 19.20 -5.69 0.73
C ALA A 340 18.60 -4.33 0.34
N VAL A 341 18.56 -3.39 1.28
CA VAL A 341 18.05 -2.03 1.10
C VAL A 341 19.08 -0.97 1.44
N SER A 342 18.92 0.25 0.92
CA SER A 342 19.69 1.44 1.30
C SER A 342 19.26 1.96 2.69
N GLU A 343 19.91 3.03 3.17
CA GLU A 343 19.52 3.72 4.41
C GLU A 343 18.10 4.30 4.32
N GLU A 344 17.64 4.64 3.10
CA GLU A 344 16.29 5.15 2.84
C GLU A 344 15.26 4.03 2.55
N GLY A 345 15.63 2.75 2.76
CA GLY A 345 14.73 1.61 2.57
C GLY A 345 14.50 1.17 1.11
N SER A 346 15.16 1.80 0.13
CA SER A 346 15.06 1.41 -1.28
C SER A 346 15.84 0.14 -1.57
N PRO A 347 15.35 -0.79 -2.43
CA PRO A 347 16.08 -2.01 -2.74
C PRO A 347 17.40 -1.71 -3.46
N THR A 348 18.45 -2.49 -3.15
CA THR A 348 19.78 -2.38 -3.78
C THR A 348 20.13 -3.60 -4.64
N THR A 349 19.27 -4.60 -4.71
CA THR A 349 19.46 -5.80 -5.54
C THR A 349 19.18 -5.51 -7.01
N ALA A 350 20.00 -6.06 -7.91
CA ALA A 350 20.00 -5.72 -9.34
C ALA A 350 18.66 -5.99 -10.05
N ASP A 351 17.92 -7.00 -9.62
CA ASP A 351 16.61 -7.39 -10.16
C ASP A 351 15.48 -6.41 -9.80
N LEU A 352 15.64 -5.60 -8.76
CA LEU A 352 14.66 -4.61 -8.32
C LEU A 352 15.04 -3.16 -8.67
N THR A 353 16.33 -2.80 -8.63
CA THR A 353 16.79 -1.39 -8.79
C THR A 353 16.39 -0.75 -10.12
N SER A 354 16.18 -1.55 -11.17
CA SER A 354 15.73 -1.06 -12.48
C SER A 354 14.22 -0.75 -12.54
N SER A 355 13.45 -1.12 -11.49
CA SER A 355 12.00 -1.04 -11.53
C SER A 355 11.36 -0.48 -10.25
N VAL A 356 12.06 -0.50 -9.12
CA VAL A 356 11.60 -0.04 -7.80
C VAL A 356 12.72 0.77 -7.13
N THR A 357 12.45 2.03 -6.80
CA THR A 357 13.36 2.95 -6.08
C THR A 357 12.70 3.58 -4.85
N ILE A 358 11.45 3.24 -4.57
CA ILE A 358 10.76 3.65 -3.35
C ILE A 358 11.17 2.77 -2.17
N ASP A 359 10.94 3.26 -0.95
CA ASP A 359 11.12 2.47 0.27
C ASP A 359 10.18 1.24 0.25
N ILE A 360 10.75 0.06 0.44
CA ILE A 360 10.04 -1.23 0.49
C ILE A 360 9.97 -1.80 1.90
N THR A 361 10.59 -1.19 2.89
CA THR A 361 10.67 -1.73 4.27
C THR A 361 9.29 -1.83 4.91
N SER A 362 8.45 -0.81 4.71
CA SER A 362 7.06 -0.82 5.15
C SER A 362 6.20 -1.83 4.38
N PHE A 363 6.51 -2.09 3.10
CA PHE A 363 5.84 -3.14 2.34
C PHE A 363 6.14 -4.52 2.90
N VAL A 364 7.43 -4.84 3.11
CA VAL A 364 7.85 -6.13 3.68
C VAL A 364 7.25 -6.33 5.07
N THR A 365 7.26 -5.29 5.91
CA THR A 365 6.64 -5.34 7.25
C THR A 365 5.13 -5.61 7.17
N SER A 366 4.42 -4.97 6.25
CA SER A 366 2.98 -5.16 6.10
C SER A 366 2.66 -6.53 5.46
N ILE A 367 3.49 -7.04 4.55
CA ILE A 367 3.39 -8.42 4.03
C ILE A 367 3.57 -9.44 5.16
N ASP A 368 4.55 -9.24 6.04
CA ASP A 368 4.75 -10.10 7.22
C ASP A 368 3.51 -10.17 8.11
N LYS A 369 2.91 -9.00 8.39
CA LYS A 369 1.63 -8.93 9.12
C LYS A 369 0.50 -9.63 8.38
N ALA A 370 0.40 -9.46 7.05
CA ALA A 370 -0.63 -10.10 6.24
C ALA A 370 -0.51 -11.63 6.31
N ILE A 371 0.68 -12.18 6.12
CA ILE A 371 0.92 -13.64 6.23
C ILE A 371 0.63 -14.14 7.65
N ALA A 372 1.05 -13.42 8.70
CA ALA A 372 0.74 -13.80 10.09
C ALA A 372 -0.78 -13.78 10.38
N ASN A 373 -1.53 -12.88 9.76
CA ASN A 373 -2.98 -12.75 9.92
C ASN A 373 -3.78 -13.74 9.04
N SER A 374 -3.17 -14.36 8.03
CA SER A 374 -3.83 -15.34 7.16
C SER A 374 -4.16 -16.67 7.89
N ALA A 375 -3.56 -16.90 9.03
CA ALA A 375 -3.79 -18.10 9.85
C ALA A 375 -4.94 -17.96 10.87
N LYS A 376 -5.52 -16.75 11.00
CA LYS A 376 -6.59 -16.43 11.95
C LYS A 376 -7.97 -16.63 11.38
#